data_55f55efc5baaa323e5e165cdad6b671b
#
_entry.id   55f55efc5baaa323e5e165cdad6b671b
#
_cell.length_a   1.000
_cell.length_b   1.000
_cell.length_c   1.000
_cell.angle_alpha   90.00
_cell.angle_beta   90.00
_cell.angle_gamma   90.00
#
_symmetry.space_group_name_H-M   'P 1'
#
loop_
_entity.id
_entity.type
_entity.pdbx_description
1 polymer ?
#
loop_
_entity_poly.entity_id
_entity_poly.type
_entity_poly.pdbx_seq_one_letter_code
_entity_poly.pdbx_strand_id
1 'polypeptide(L)'
;MDNQEQDQEQEQDQEQDQEQEQDQEQEQEQEQEQEQDLIKRLLCFYGDDFTGSTDVLEALFQAGLKTILFLEPPSPEVLQEQFQDVDCFGVAGVGRSLSPEEMERELRPIFITMKMTGAVVVHYKICSTFDSSPDIGSIGKAMEIGRDVFGGRYVPLLVGVPYLRRYTLFGNHFAAAGERIHRLDRHPTMSQHPVTPMVEADIRKHLQRQTKMQTSLFDILALEGPYGEVYGKLEQLIENEQPDVVLFDVLDEPRLEKSGRLIWQEANDGEGLFVVGSSGVEYALNACWKADGILPPAEQDVVMVESVDRLLVVSGSCSPVTEKQIQRALEAGFTGIRVPMNELIQPELAQEAQLRLQQEARSVLESGRSVVLYTASGPQDQTIALIRETLAAQGLKAEDSGRLLGKALGKLTRELVAETGVSRILIAGGDTSGYITRELGIYAIACKAALEPGGPLCRAHSKEPQFDGLELVLKGGQVGGENFFEKVRVGTEL
;
A
#
# COMPACT_ATOMS: atom_id res chain seq x y z
N MET A 1 -27.47 63.89 -37.10
CA MET A 1 -27.37 62.45 -37.43
C MET A 1 -26.28 61.76 -36.61
N ASP A 2 -25.20 62.40 -36.26
CA ASP A 2 -24.06 61.78 -35.49
C ASP A 2 -24.33 61.36 -34.03
N ASN A 3 -25.28 61.99 -33.31
CA ASN A 3 -25.50 61.65 -31.91
C ASN A 3 -26.33 60.39 -31.69
N GLN A 4 -27.19 60.00 -32.64
CA GLN A 4 -28.00 58.77 -32.51
C GLN A 4 -27.23 57.47 -32.83
N GLU A 5 -26.22 57.57 -33.67
CA GLU A 5 -25.33 56.45 -33.97
C GLU A 5 -24.35 56.17 -32.81
N GLN A 6 -23.83 57.21 -32.15
CA GLN A 6 -22.98 57.07 -30.97
C GLN A 6 -23.73 56.50 -29.75
N ASP A 7 -25.00 56.84 -29.54
CA ASP A 7 -25.80 56.30 -28.46
C ASP A 7 -26.12 54.80 -28.70
N GLN A 8 -26.33 54.39 -29.96
CA GLN A 8 -26.54 52.95 -30.29
C GLN A 8 -25.26 52.09 -30.19
N GLU A 9 -24.11 52.62 -30.53
CA GLU A 9 -22.82 51.94 -30.28
C GLU A 9 -22.53 51.75 -28.82
N GLN A 10 -22.81 52.75 -27.97
CA GLN A 10 -22.64 52.63 -26.52
C GLN A 10 -23.63 51.66 -25.86
N GLU A 11 -24.88 51.57 -26.36
CA GLU A 11 -25.82 50.56 -25.86
C GLU A 11 -25.39 49.15 -26.28
N GLN A 12 -24.87 48.93 -27.48
CA GLN A 12 -24.37 47.62 -27.92
C GLN A 12 -23.11 47.17 -27.17
N ASP A 13 -22.19 48.10 -26.89
CA ASP A 13 -21.01 47.77 -26.05
C ASP A 13 -21.40 47.42 -24.62
N GLN A 14 -22.39 48.11 -24.04
CA GLN A 14 -22.90 47.76 -22.72
C GLN A 14 -23.66 46.43 -22.64
N GLU A 15 -24.39 46.08 -23.70
CA GLU A 15 -25.04 44.77 -23.80
C GLU A 15 -24.00 43.63 -23.94
N GLN A 16 -22.94 43.82 -24.73
CA GLN A 16 -21.85 42.86 -24.88
C GLN A 16 -21.03 42.67 -23.60
N ASP A 17 -20.77 43.75 -22.85
CA ASP A 17 -20.10 43.65 -21.57
C ASP A 17 -20.96 42.92 -20.52
N GLN A 18 -22.27 43.13 -20.52
CA GLN A 18 -23.20 42.40 -19.61
C GLN A 18 -23.35 40.92 -19.98
N GLU A 19 -23.35 40.56 -21.26
CA GLU A 19 -23.34 39.15 -21.70
C GLU A 19 -22.03 38.47 -21.32
N GLN A 20 -20.90 39.13 -21.45
CA GLN A 20 -19.59 38.57 -21.03
C GLN A 20 -19.48 38.39 -19.49
N GLU A 21 -20.02 39.33 -18.70
CA GLU A 21 -20.09 39.18 -17.24
C GLU A 21 -21.00 38.02 -16.82
N GLN A 22 -22.16 37.85 -17.48
CA GLN A 22 -23.07 36.74 -17.19
C GLN A 22 -22.49 35.36 -17.59
N ASP A 23 -21.77 35.29 -18.70
CA ASP A 23 -21.10 34.06 -19.12
C ASP A 23 -19.96 33.69 -18.12
N GLN A 24 -19.21 34.67 -17.64
CA GLN A 24 -18.18 34.46 -16.64
C GLN A 24 -18.75 34.06 -15.26
N GLU A 25 -19.89 34.64 -14.85
CA GLU A 25 -20.58 34.22 -13.63
C GLU A 25 -21.14 32.78 -13.77
N GLN A 26 -21.70 32.41 -14.91
CA GLN A 26 -22.17 31.05 -15.15
C GLN A 26 -21.03 30.02 -15.23
N GLU A 27 -19.90 30.35 -15.82
CA GLU A 27 -18.71 29.51 -15.81
C GLU A 27 -18.18 29.32 -14.37
N GLN A 28 -18.13 30.39 -13.58
CA GLN A 28 -17.72 30.31 -12.17
C GLN A 28 -18.72 29.54 -11.30
N GLU A 29 -20.02 29.68 -11.51
CA GLU A 29 -21.04 28.85 -10.84
C GLU A 29 -20.94 27.38 -11.22
N GLN A 30 -20.71 27.08 -12.50
CA GLN A 30 -20.49 25.69 -12.96
C GLN A 30 -19.18 25.08 -12.42
N GLU A 31 -18.11 25.86 -12.33
CA GLU A 31 -16.88 25.43 -11.69
C GLU A 31 -17.07 25.20 -10.18
N GLN A 32 -17.82 26.07 -9.48
CA GLN A 32 -18.14 25.89 -8.07
C GLN A 32 -19.10 24.73 -7.80
N GLU A 33 -20.08 24.48 -8.70
CA GLU A 33 -20.94 23.29 -8.61
C GLU A 33 -20.14 22.01 -8.88
N GLN A 34 -19.19 22.00 -9.81
CA GLN A 34 -18.29 20.87 -10.06
C GLN A 34 -17.30 20.64 -8.90
N GLU A 35 -16.84 21.69 -8.21
CA GLU A 35 -16.04 21.56 -6.99
C GLU A 35 -16.86 21.03 -5.79
N GLN A 36 -18.17 21.38 -5.69
CA GLN A 36 -19.04 20.90 -4.61
C GLN A 36 -19.47 19.43 -4.77
N ASP A 37 -19.44 18.87 -5.98
CA ASP A 37 -19.79 17.47 -6.25
C ASP A 37 -18.59 16.51 -6.15
N LEU A 38 -17.40 16.99 -5.90
CA LEU A 38 -16.25 16.14 -5.57
C LEU A 38 -16.47 15.51 -4.19
N ILE A 39 -16.88 14.24 -4.16
CA ILE A 39 -16.97 13.46 -2.94
C ILE A 39 -15.63 13.54 -2.22
N LYS A 40 -15.57 14.31 -1.12
CA LYS A 40 -14.34 14.57 -0.38
C LYS A 40 -13.87 13.29 0.31
N ARG A 41 -12.92 12.57 -0.29
CA ARG A 41 -12.33 11.35 0.29
C ARG A 41 -11.50 11.68 1.51
N LEU A 42 -11.59 10.85 2.54
CA LEU A 42 -10.83 11.07 3.78
C LEU A 42 -9.33 10.92 3.56
N LEU A 43 -8.92 9.89 2.80
CA LEU A 43 -7.52 9.57 2.59
C LEU A 43 -7.30 8.88 1.25
N CYS A 44 -6.22 9.24 0.57
CA CYS A 44 -5.63 8.41 -0.45
C CYS A 44 -4.17 8.09 -0.12
N PHE A 45 -3.67 6.93 -0.55
CA PHE A 45 -2.31 6.52 -0.23
C PHE A 45 -1.59 5.86 -1.42
N TYR A 46 -0.28 6.05 -1.46
CA TYR A 46 0.63 5.29 -2.31
C TYR A 46 1.52 4.43 -1.43
N GLY A 47 1.42 3.12 -1.56
CA GLY A 47 2.33 2.22 -0.84
C GLY A 47 3.64 2.03 -1.59
N ASP A 48 4.75 2.14 -0.90
CA ASP A 48 6.09 1.96 -1.49
C ASP A 48 6.39 0.50 -1.86
N ASP A 49 5.58 -0.44 -1.34
CA ASP A 49 5.54 -1.84 -1.75
C ASP A 49 4.11 -2.41 -1.67
N PHE A 50 3.92 -3.54 -2.34
CA PHE A 50 2.62 -4.18 -2.46
C PHE A 50 2.06 -4.67 -1.11
N THR A 51 2.89 -5.34 -0.31
CA THR A 51 2.49 -5.89 0.99
C THR A 51 2.13 -4.80 1.99
N GLY A 52 2.90 -3.69 2.00
CA GLY A 52 2.57 -2.53 2.83
C GLY A 52 1.26 -1.86 2.42
N SER A 53 0.92 -1.90 1.13
CA SER A 53 -0.35 -1.36 0.64
C SER A 53 -1.55 -2.17 1.14
N THR A 54 -1.45 -3.50 1.21
CA THR A 54 -2.52 -4.35 1.77
C THR A 54 -2.66 -4.23 3.29
N ASP A 55 -1.59 -3.87 4.02
CA ASP A 55 -1.64 -3.54 5.45
C ASP A 55 -2.51 -2.29 5.73
N VAL A 56 -2.36 -1.25 4.90
CA VAL A 56 -3.22 -0.05 4.96
C VAL A 56 -4.66 -0.37 4.59
N LEU A 57 -4.86 -1.12 3.51
CA LEU A 57 -6.20 -1.56 3.10
C LEU A 57 -6.93 -2.28 4.24
N GLU A 58 -6.23 -3.17 4.96
CA GLU A 58 -6.78 -3.88 6.11
C GLU A 58 -7.09 -2.94 7.29
N ALA A 59 -6.18 -2.01 7.61
CA ALA A 59 -6.36 -1.06 8.72
C ALA A 59 -7.56 -0.14 8.51
N LEU A 60 -7.80 0.33 7.30
CA LEU A 60 -8.95 1.16 6.95
C LEU A 60 -10.25 0.34 6.93
N PHE A 61 -10.21 -0.89 6.40
CA PHE A 61 -11.35 -1.81 6.44
C PHE A 61 -11.79 -2.14 7.86
N GLN A 62 -10.85 -2.41 8.78
CA GLN A 62 -11.14 -2.66 10.20
C GLN A 62 -11.77 -1.44 10.90
N ALA A 63 -11.52 -0.23 10.41
CA ALA A 63 -12.17 0.99 10.87
C ALA A 63 -13.58 1.20 10.28
N GLY A 64 -14.06 0.30 9.41
CA GLY A 64 -15.36 0.38 8.76
C GLY A 64 -15.38 1.25 7.50
N LEU A 65 -14.21 1.66 6.98
CA LEU A 65 -14.09 2.52 5.81
C LEU A 65 -14.08 1.68 4.52
N LYS A 66 -14.90 2.07 3.57
CA LYS A 66 -14.88 1.50 2.22
C LYS A 66 -13.61 1.91 1.50
N THR A 67 -12.73 0.96 1.27
CA THR A 67 -11.41 1.23 0.71
C THR A 67 -11.11 0.34 -0.48
N ILE A 68 -10.57 0.93 -1.55
CA ILE A 68 -10.10 0.24 -2.76
C ILE A 68 -8.59 0.43 -2.90
N LEU A 69 -7.87 -0.64 -3.21
CA LEU A 69 -6.45 -0.60 -3.54
C LEU A 69 -6.28 -0.91 -5.04
N PHE A 70 -5.83 0.10 -5.78
CA PHE A 70 -5.51 -0.01 -7.20
C PHE A 70 -4.09 -0.52 -7.41
N LEU A 71 -3.85 -1.27 -8.50
CA LEU A 71 -2.52 -1.71 -8.91
C LEU A 71 -1.80 -0.71 -9.81
N GLU A 72 -2.56 0.22 -10.36
CA GLU A 72 -2.10 1.38 -11.13
C GLU A 72 -2.96 2.59 -10.74
N PRO A 73 -2.46 3.82 -10.83
CA PRO A 73 -3.24 5.00 -10.48
C PRO A 73 -4.56 5.04 -11.25
N PRO A 74 -5.71 5.14 -10.57
CA PRO A 74 -6.99 5.28 -11.26
C PRO A 74 -7.10 6.67 -11.88
N SER A 75 -7.80 6.77 -13.01
CA SER A 75 -8.20 8.09 -13.50
C SER A 75 -9.36 8.66 -12.65
N PRO A 76 -9.52 10.00 -12.62
CA PRO A 76 -10.64 10.62 -11.91
C PRO A 76 -12.01 10.07 -12.34
N GLU A 77 -12.18 9.78 -13.64
CA GLU A 77 -13.42 9.24 -14.18
C GLU A 77 -13.73 7.84 -13.62
N VAL A 78 -12.71 6.96 -13.51
CA VAL A 78 -12.87 5.62 -12.91
C VAL A 78 -13.31 5.73 -11.45
N LEU A 79 -12.74 6.68 -10.71
CA LEU A 79 -13.14 6.93 -9.31
C LEU A 79 -14.57 7.48 -9.21
N GLN A 80 -14.98 8.34 -10.13
CA GLN A 80 -16.32 8.92 -10.15
C GLN A 80 -17.38 7.94 -10.65
N GLU A 81 -17.09 7.14 -11.67
CA GLU A 81 -18.10 6.26 -12.28
C GLU A 81 -18.28 4.94 -11.55
N GLN A 82 -17.18 4.35 -11.03
CA GLN A 82 -17.20 2.97 -10.50
C GLN A 82 -17.02 2.90 -8.98
N PHE A 83 -16.44 3.94 -8.37
CA PHE A 83 -16.06 3.95 -6.95
C PHE A 83 -16.49 5.24 -6.25
N GLN A 84 -17.70 5.74 -6.54
CA GLN A 84 -18.25 6.96 -5.93
C GLN A 84 -18.38 6.86 -4.42
N ASP A 85 -18.70 5.68 -3.90
CA ASP A 85 -19.02 5.44 -2.50
C ASP A 85 -17.81 5.01 -1.64
N VAL A 86 -16.56 5.13 -2.17
CA VAL A 86 -15.37 4.80 -1.38
C VAL A 86 -14.90 6.00 -0.56
N ASP A 87 -14.63 5.73 0.71
CA ASP A 87 -14.08 6.72 1.66
C ASP A 87 -12.58 6.96 1.45
N CYS A 88 -11.88 5.88 1.07
CA CYS A 88 -10.43 5.88 0.88
C CYS A 88 -10.02 5.06 -0.34
N PHE A 89 -8.88 5.41 -0.95
CA PHE A 89 -8.28 4.56 -1.97
C PHE A 89 -6.76 4.56 -1.88
N GLY A 90 -6.14 3.50 -2.38
CA GLY A 90 -4.69 3.39 -2.46
C GLY A 90 -4.19 2.99 -3.83
N VAL A 91 -2.89 3.20 -4.05
CA VAL A 91 -2.13 2.69 -5.20
C VAL A 91 -1.00 1.81 -4.67
N ALA A 92 -0.98 0.54 -5.11
CA ALA A 92 0.08 -0.39 -4.75
C ALA A 92 1.32 -0.16 -5.63
N GLY A 93 2.30 0.55 -5.10
CA GLY A 93 3.49 0.95 -5.81
C GLY A 93 4.70 0.03 -5.61
N VAL A 94 5.82 0.50 -6.13
CA VAL A 94 7.13 -0.18 -6.09
C VAL A 94 8.25 0.77 -5.64
N GLY A 95 7.91 1.91 -5.04
CA GLY A 95 8.83 3.00 -4.69
C GLY A 95 10.05 2.55 -3.91
N ARG A 96 9.92 1.53 -3.06
CA ARG A 96 11.02 0.95 -2.25
C ARG A 96 12.17 0.38 -3.07
N SER A 97 11.92 -0.05 -4.31
CA SER A 97 12.91 -0.66 -5.19
C SER A 97 13.49 0.29 -6.23
N LEU A 98 13.05 1.55 -6.24
CA LEU A 98 13.43 2.53 -7.25
C LEU A 98 14.64 3.37 -6.81
N SER A 99 15.47 3.75 -7.77
CA SER A 99 16.45 4.83 -7.60
C SER A 99 15.76 6.18 -7.47
N PRO A 100 16.44 7.23 -6.94
CA PRO A 100 15.85 8.56 -6.83
C PRO A 100 15.36 9.14 -8.17
N GLU A 101 16.07 8.86 -9.27
CA GLU A 101 15.68 9.29 -10.61
C GLU A 101 14.45 8.55 -11.13
N GLU A 102 14.34 7.27 -10.82
CA GLU A 102 13.14 6.47 -11.14
C GLU A 102 11.96 6.90 -10.29
N MET A 103 12.17 7.19 -8.99
CA MET A 103 11.14 7.73 -8.11
C MET A 103 10.58 9.06 -8.62
N GLU A 104 11.43 9.98 -9.11
CA GLU A 104 10.97 11.24 -9.70
C GLU A 104 10.01 11.01 -10.88
N ARG A 105 10.36 10.06 -11.77
CA ARG A 105 9.55 9.74 -12.95
C ARG A 105 8.25 9.01 -12.62
N GLU A 106 8.29 8.16 -11.60
CA GLU A 106 7.15 7.34 -11.17
C GLU A 106 6.19 8.12 -10.26
N LEU A 107 6.71 8.73 -9.17
CA LEU A 107 5.88 9.29 -8.13
C LEU A 107 5.24 10.64 -8.49
N ARG A 108 5.97 11.50 -9.20
CA ARG A 108 5.44 12.85 -9.51
C ARG A 108 4.11 12.82 -10.25
N PRO A 109 3.94 12.09 -11.37
CA PRO A 109 2.64 12.02 -12.06
C PRO A 109 1.56 11.37 -11.19
N ILE A 110 1.92 10.37 -10.37
CA ILE A 110 0.99 9.71 -9.46
C ILE A 110 0.51 10.69 -8.39
N PHE A 111 1.42 11.45 -7.77
CA PHE A 111 1.06 12.43 -6.75
C PHE A 111 0.20 13.58 -7.32
N ILE A 112 0.47 14.01 -8.55
CA ILE A 112 -0.39 14.99 -9.23
C ILE A 112 -1.80 14.43 -9.41
N THR A 113 -1.93 13.19 -9.89
CA THR A 113 -3.24 12.52 -10.03
C THR A 113 -3.94 12.40 -8.67
N MET A 114 -3.22 12.00 -7.61
CA MET A 114 -3.79 11.90 -6.25
C MET A 114 -4.26 13.26 -5.74
N LYS A 115 -3.51 14.35 -5.98
CA LYS A 115 -3.92 15.71 -5.63
C LYS A 115 -5.23 16.10 -6.30
N MET A 116 -5.39 15.78 -7.58
CA MET A 116 -6.61 16.08 -8.34
C MET A 116 -7.87 15.36 -7.79
N THR A 117 -7.72 14.33 -6.96
CA THR A 117 -8.87 13.64 -6.35
C THR A 117 -9.48 14.39 -5.17
N GLY A 118 -8.86 15.45 -4.68
CA GLY A 118 -9.36 16.25 -3.55
C GLY A 118 -9.35 15.52 -2.19
N ALA A 119 -8.58 14.43 -2.04
CA ALA A 119 -8.47 13.72 -0.76
C ALA A 119 -7.87 14.63 0.33
N VAL A 120 -8.47 14.58 1.54
CA VAL A 120 -8.04 15.42 2.67
C VAL A 120 -6.62 15.08 3.11
N VAL A 121 -6.28 13.79 3.15
CA VAL A 121 -4.93 13.31 3.46
C VAL A 121 -4.39 12.51 2.28
N VAL A 122 -3.16 12.81 1.86
CA VAL A 122 -2.41 12.04 0.86
C VAL A 122 -1.20 11.41 1.53
N HIS A 123 -1.20 10.09 1.65
CA HIS A 123 -0.21 9.36 2.41
C HIS A 123 0.78 8.60 1.52
N TYR A 124 2.08 8.91 1.63
CA TYR A 124 3.15 8.06 1.11
C TYR A 124 3.48 7.00 2.17
N LYS A 125 2.94 5.80 1.97
CA LYS A 125 3.07 4.67 2.90
C LYS A 125 4.38 3.94 2.74
N ILE A 126 5.17 3.91 3.80
CA ILE A 126 6.46 3.24 3.90
C ILE A 126 6.43 2.03 4.85
N CYS A 127 7.46 1.20 4.81
CA CYS A 127 7.61 0.14 5.80
C CYS A 127 7.77 0.69 7.21
N SER A 128 7.16 0.00 8.19
CA SER A 128 7.32 0.34 9.61
C SER A 128 8.72 0.07 10.16
N THR A 129 9.63 -0.49 9.37
CA THR A 129 11.07 -0.63 9.65
C THR A 129 11.93 0.41 8.94
N PHE A 130 11.31 1.37 8.27
CA PHE A 130 11.96 2.51 7.62
C PHE A 130 12.98 2.13 6.55
N ASP A 131 12.71 1.03 5.82
CA ASP A 131 13.58 0.45 4.79
C ASP A 131 13.85 1.47 3.68
N SER A 132 15.03 2.08 3.69
CA SER A 132 15.39 3.13 2.74
C SER A 132 16.90 3.39 2.72
N SER A 133 17.38 3.97 1.64
CA SER A 133 18.75 4.42 1.49
C SER A 133 18.83 5.65 0.59
N PRO A 134 19.99 6.34 0.48
CA PRO A 134 20.16 7.41 -0.49
C PRO A 134 19.98 6.98 -1.95
N ASP A 135 20.29 5.72 -2.26
CA ASP A 135 20.40 5.22 -3.62
C ASP A 135 19.18 4.40 -4.08
N ILE A 136 18.47 3.77 -3.13
CA ILE A 136 17.30 2.92 -3.42
C ILE A 136 16.23 3.15 -2.34
N GLY A 137 14.98 3.34 -2.77
CA GLY A 137 13.82 3.51 -1.91
C GLY A 137 13.93 4.74 -1.02
N SER A 138 14.46 5.84 -1.56
CA SER A 138 14.74 7.05 -0.79
C SER A 138 13.46 7.71 -0.29
N ILE A 139 13.18 7.57 1.01
CA ILE A 139 12.05 8.25 1.67
C ILE A 139 12.24 9.77 1.57
N GLY A 140 13.47 10.26 1.73
CA GLY A 140 13.79 11.68 1.56
C GLY A 140 13.42 12.19 0.17
N LYS A 141 13.70 11.44 -0.90
CA LYS A 141 13.31 11.81 -2.27
C LYS A 141 11.78 11.84 -2.44
N ALA A 142 11.07 10.86 -1.89
CA ALA A 142 9.60 10.86 -1.93
C ALA A 142 9.01 12.09 -1.21
N MET A 143 9.60 12.48 -0.07
CA MET A 143 9.20 13.69 0.68
C MET A 143 9.43 14.96 -0.12
N GLU A 144 10.57 15.09 -0.82
CA GLU A 144 10.86 16.24 -1.70
C GLU A 144 9.81 16.36 -2.82
N ILE A 145 9.49 15.24 -3.50
CA ILE A 145 8.48 15.22 -4.56
C ILE A 145 7.10 15.58 -4.01
N GLY A 146 6.72 14.97 -2.87
CA GLY A 146 5.43 15.24 -2.23
C GLY A 146 5.31 16.69 -1.79
N ARG A 147 6.35 17.24 -1.16
CA ARG A 147 6.37 18.65 -0.74
C ARG A 147 6.21 19.61 -1.92
N ASP A 148 6.87 19.32 -3.03
CA ASP A 148 6.79 20.13 -4.25
C ASP A 148 5.38 20.08 -4.87
N VAL A 149 4.73 18.92 -4.89
CA VAL A 149 3.40 18.76 -5.47
C VAL A 149 2.29 19.33 -4.58
N PHE A 150 2.32 19.03 -3.27
CA PHE A 150 1.23 19.35 -2.36
C PHE A 150 1.43 20.67 -1.60
N GLY A 151 2.67 21.11 -1.39
CA GLY A 151 2.98 22.26 -0.55
C GLY A 151 2.80 21.95 0.95
N GLY A 152 2.13 22.84 1.65
CA GLY A 152 1.84 22.73 3.09
C GLY A 152 2.88 23.41 3.98
N ARG A 153 2.64 23.49 5.29
CA ARG A 153 3.56 24.12 6.26
C ARG A 153 4.76 23.21 6.55
N TYR A 154 4.51 21.92 6.70
CA TYR A 154 5.51 20.87 6.92
C TYR A 154 4.95 19.53 6.44
N VAL A 155 5.80 18.52 6.30
CA VAL A 155 5.40 17.14 6.04
C VAL A 155 5.38 16.38 7.37
N PRO A 156 4.22 15.90 7.85
CA PRO A 156 4.15 15.00 8.99
C PRO A 156 4.85 13.67 8.67
N LEU A 157 5.71 13.21 9.57
CA LEU A 157 6.36 11.90 9.49
C LEU A 157 6.01 11.06 10.72
N LEU A 158 5.28 9.95 10.54
CA LEU A 158 4.85 9.08 11.62
C LEU A 158 5.16 7.62 11.29
N VAL A 159 6.19 7.05 11.94
CA VAL A 159 6.73 5.71 11.60
C VAL A 159 6.28 4.63 12.59
N GLY A 160 6.13 4.99 13.86
CA GLY A 160 5.75 4.06 14.92
C GLY A 160 4.34 3.51 14.71
N VAL A 161 4.15 2.23 15.02
CA VAL A 161 2.86 1.53 15.01
C VAL A 161 2.86 0.48 16.15
N PRO A 162 2.34 0.83 17.34
CA PRO A 162 2.38 -0.02 18.53
C PRO A 162 1.74 -1.40 18.30
N TYR A 163 0.68 -1.46 17.51
CA TYR A 163 0.01 -2.69 17.11
C TYR A 163 0.97 -3.72 16.47
N LEU A 164 1.92 -3.25 15.67
CA LEU A 164 2.97 -4.08 15.09
C LEU A 164 4.25 -4.15 15.96
N ARG A 165 4.21 -3.59 17.19
CA ARG A 165 5.36 -3.50 18.10
C ARG A 165 6.53 -2.73 17.48
N ARG A 166 6.20 -1.56 16.89
CA ARG A 166 7.12 -0.58 16.31
C ARG A 166 6.96 0.72 17.07
N TYR A 167 8.04 1.30 17.55
CA TYR A 167 8.03 2.49 18.42
C TYR A 167 9.06 3.51 17.96
N THR A 168 8.74 4.79 18.12
CA THR A 168 9.70 5.89 17.92
C THR A 168 9.78 6.68 19.22
N LEU A 169 10.98 6.77 19.79
CA LEU A 169 11.22 7.42 21.09
C LEU A 169 12.42 8.36 20.98
N PHE A 170 12.21 9.63 21.25
CA PHE A 170 13.24 10.68 21.10
C PHE A 170 13.91 10.63 19.71
N GLY A 171 13.10 10.37 18.69
CA GLY A 171 13.54 10.24 17.30
C GLY A 171 14.23 8.92 16.96
N ASN A 172 14.51 8.04 17.94
CA ASN A 172 15.08 6.72 17.68
C ASN A 172 13.97 5.71 17.43
N HIS A 173 14.13 4.88 16.40
CA HIS A 173 13.15 3.86 16.05
C HIS A 173 13.54 2.48 16.59
N PHE A 174 12.51 1.75 17.03
CA PHE A 174 12.60 0.42 17.65
C PHE A 174 11.62 -0.55 16.99
N ALA A 175 12.04 -1.80 16.82
CA ALA A 175 11.23 -2.85 16.24
C ALA A 175 11.37 -4.17 16.99
N ALA A 176 10.28 -4.93 17.04
CA ALA A 176 10.30 -6.27 17.63
C ALA A 176 10.94 -7.29 16.69
N ALA A 177 11.79 -8.16 17.26
CA ALA A 177 12.20 -9.43 16.67
C ALA A 177 11.88 -10.55 17.67
N GLY A 178 10.88 -11.35 17.34
CA GLY A 178 10.27 -12.27 18.30
C GLY A 178 9.69 -11.50 19.48
N GLU A 179 10.05 -11.89 20.71
CA GLU A 179 9.52 -11.23 21.91
C GLU A 179 10.29 -9.97 22.34
N ARG A 180 11.44 -9.72 21.77
CA ARG A 180 12.32 -8.62 22.18
C ARG A 180 12.15 -7.41 21.26
N ILE A 181 12.22 -6.20 21.86
CA ILE A 181 12.30 -4.95 21.15
C ILE A 181 13.77 -4.57 20.98
N HIS A 182 14.17 -4.25 19.78
CA HIS A 182 15.52 -3.84 19.42
C HIS A 182 15.50 -2.43 18.87
N ARG A 183 16.49 -1.63 19.21
CA ARG A 183 16.77 -0.41 18.46
C ARG A 183 17.14 -0.80 17.04
N LEU A 184 16.67 -0.05 16.03
CA LEU A 184 16.64 -0.49 14.64
C LEU A 184 18.04 -0.79 14.07
N ASP A 185 19.05 0.00 14.45
CA ASP A 185 20.46 -0.20 14.08
C ASP A 185 21.11 -1.45 14.73
N ARG A 186 20.43 -2.07 15.67
CA ARG A 186 20.83 -3.32 16.36
C ARG A 186 19.82 -4.44 16.19
N HIS A 187 18.81 -4.23 15.34
CA HIS A 187 17.82 -5.24 15.04
C HIS A 187 18.46 -6.38 14.23
N PRO A 188 18.28 -7.66 14.60
CA PRO A 188 19.02 -8.78 14.02
C PRO A 188 18.84 -8.92 12.50
N THR A 189 17.71 -8.51 11.97
CA THR A 189 17.42 -8.52 10.53
C THR A 189 17.76 -7.18 9.87
N MET A 190 17.25 -6.07 10.44
CA MET A 190 17.31 -4.77 9.76
C MET A 190 18.72 -4.17 9.72
N SER A 191 19.55 -4.40 10.74
CA SER A 191 20.95 -3.96 10.73
C SER A 191 21.80 -4.67 9.65
N GLN A 192 21.32 -5.80 9.13
CA GLN A 192 21.97 -6.62 8.10
C GLN A 192 21.09 -6.80 6.86
N HIS A 193 20.13 -5.89 6.64
CA HIS A 193 19.26 -5.97 5.48
C HIS A 193 20.10 -5.90 4.18
N PRO A 194 19.87 -6.82 3.22
CA PRO A 194 20.76 -6.96 2.07
C PRO A 194 20.81 -5.74 1.14
N VAL A 195 19.75 -4.94 1.10
CA VAL A 195 19.61 -3.78 0.22
C VAL A 195 19.73 -2.47 1.00
N THR A 196 19.00 -2.36 2.11
CA THR A 196 18.88 -1.14 2.92
C THR A 196 19.25 -1.42 4.39
N PRO A 197 20.52 -1.70 4.72
CA PRO A 197 20.93 -1.98 6.10
C PRO A 197 20.74 -0.74 6.99
N MET A 198 20.03 -0.91 8.09
CA MET A 198 19.77 0.17 9.06
C MET A 198 20.93 0.30 10.04
N VAL A 199 21.79 1.28 9.78
CA VAL A 199 23.00 1.55 10.59
C VAL A 199 22.83 2.72 11.55
N GLU A 200 21.72 3.43 11.49
CA GLU A 200 21.34 4.57 12.33
C GLU A 200 19.86 4.43 12.76
N ALA A 201 19.59 4.54 14.05
CA ALA A 201 18.22 4.42 14.56
C ALA A 201 17.53 5.77 14.74
N ASP A 202 18.26 6.88 14.84
CA ASP A 202 17.66 8.22 14.80
C ASP A 202 17.18 8.50 13.36
N ILE A 203 15.87 8.51 13.19
CA ILE A 203 15.20 8.69 11.89
C ILE A 203 15.66 9.98 11.21
N ARG A 204 15.85 11.06 11.97
CA ARG A 204 16.29 12.36 11.44
C ARG A 204 17.68 12.26 10.81
N LYS A 205 18.62 11.58 11.49
CA LYS A 205 19.99 11.38 10.99
C LYS A 205 20.01 10.43 9.81
N HIS A 206 19.13 9.43 9.81
CA HIS A 206 18.98 8.54 8.67
C HIS A 206 18.46 9.31 7.44
N LEU A 207 17.45 10.17 7.60
CA LEU A 207 16.91 11.04 6.54
C LEU A 207 17.91 12.09 6.03
N GLN A 208 18.74 12.68 6.90
CA GLN A 208 19.78 13.64 6.50
C GLN A 208 20.75 13.09 5.45
N ARG A 209 20.84 11.79 5.30
CA ARG A 209 21.64 11.12 4.26
C ARG A 209 20.91 11.05 2.92
N GLN A 210 19.58 11.26 2.90
CA GLN A 210 18.70 11.10 1.74
C GLN A 210 18.17 12.43 1.21
N THR A 211 18.04 13.44 2.06
CA THR A 211 17.48 14.75 1.72
C THR A 211 18.12 15.87 2.53
N LYS A 212 17.97 17.09 2.03
CA LYS A 212 18.36 18.32 2.73
C LYS A 212 17.22 18.95 3.53
N MET A 213 16.03 18.37 3.50
CA MET A 213 14.87 18.83 4.26
C MET A 213 15.16 18.81 5.75
N GLN A 214 14.84 19.91 6.43
CA GLN A 214 15.07 20.06 7.87
C GLN A 214 13.99 19.32 8.65
N THR A 215 14.39 18.32 9.45
CA THR A 215 13.47 17.50 10.25
C THR A 215 13.54 17.87 11.72
N SER A 216 12.45 18.42 12.27
CA SER A 216 12.25 18.64 13.69
C SER A 216 11.58 17.44 14.36
N LEU A 217 11.77 17.30 15.67
CA LEU A 217 11.21 16.21 16.46
C LEU A 217 10.10 16.74 17.37
N PHE A 218 8.89 16.20 17.21
CA PHE A 218 7.83 16.32 18.20
C PHE A 218 7.86 15.08 19.09
N ASP A 219 8.59 15.19 20.20
CA ASP A 219 8.96 14.07 21.02
C ASP A 219 7.82 13.56 21.93
N ILE A 220 8.06 12.43 22.56
CA ILE A 220 7.10 11.76 23.41
C ILE A 220 6.64 12.62 24.60
N LEU A 221 7.48 13.53 25.12
CA LEU A 221 7.14 14.42 26.22
C LEU A 221 6.28 15.59 25.72
N ALA A 222 6.50 16.06 24.50
CA ALA A 222 5.66 17.06 23.86
C ALA A 222 4.22 16.55 23.68
N LEU A 223 4.04 15.26 23.41
CA LEU A 223 2.73 14.59 23.28
C LEU A 223 1.99 14.38 24.61
N GLU A 224 2.58 14.76 25.75
CA GLU A 224 1.91 14.63 27.05
C GLU A 224 1.06 15.87 27.38
N GLY A 225 -0.04 15.60 28.11
CA GLY A 225 -0.97 16.61 28.57
C GLY A 225 -2.28 16.70 27.76
N PRO A 226 -3.15 17.67 28.08
CA PRO A 226 -4.35 17.96 27.33
C PRO A 226 -4.06 18.36 25.88
N TYR A 227 -4.97 18.04 24.96
CA TYR A 227 -4.76 18.28 23.53
C TYR A 227 -4.40 19.74 23.18
N GLY A 228 -5.08 20.73 23.80
CA GLY A 228 -4.77 22.15 23.53
C GLY A 228 -3.34 22.56 23.90
N GLU A 229 -2.76 21.96 24.97
CA GLU A 229 -1.37 22.19 25.31
C GLU A 229 -0.41 21.52 24.32
N VAL A 230 -0.75 20.29 23.88
CA VAL A 230 0.01 19.55 22.88
C VAL A 230 0.02 20.29 21.55
N TYR A 231 -1.15 20.79 21.12
CA TYR A 231 -1.26 21.61 19.91
C TYR A 231 -0.43 22.90 20.01
N GLY A 232 -0.52 23.62 21.14
CA GLY A 232 0.28 24.82 21.37
C GLY A 232 1.79 24.56 21.33
N LYS A 233 2.27 23.41 21.82
CA LYS A 233 3.68 23.01 21.71
C LYS A 233 4.10 22.75 20.26
N LEU A 234 3.22 22.15 19.43
CA LEU A 234 3.50 21.93 18.02
C LEU A 234 3.60 23.25 17.27
N GLU A 235 2.67 24.17 17.49
CA GLU A 235 2.71 25.52 16.88
C GLU A 235 4.00 26.25 17.24
N GLN A 236 4.41 26.22 18.52
CA GLN A 236 5.67 26.83 18.97
C GLN A 236 6.90 26.19 18.30
N LEU A 237 6.91 24.87 18.11
CA LEU A 237 7.99 24.19 17.42
C LEU A 237 8.07 24.64 15.95
N ILE A 238 6.92 24.72 15.27
CA ILE A 238 6.85 25.13 13.86
C ILE A 238 7.30 26.60 13.71
N GLU A 239 6.82 27.49 14.58
CA GLU A 239 7.20 28.89 14.56
C GLU A 239 8.71 29.13 14.80
N ASN A 240 9.29 28.38 15.75
CA ASN A 240 10.68 28.57 16.16
C ASN A 240 11.68 27.91 15.21
N GLU A 241 11.37 26.71 14.69
CA GLU A 241 12.31 25.90 13.92
C GLU A 241 12.04 25.93 12.41
N GLN A 242 10.82 26.31 11.99
CA GLN A 242 10.39 26.34 10.58
C GLN A 242 10.76 25.07 9.80
N PRO A 243 10.39 23.88 10.31
CA PRO A 243 10.83 22.62 9.73
C PRO A 243 10.15 22.33 8.38
N ASP A 244 10.86 21.61 7.50
CA ASP A 244 10.25 21.00 6.32
C ASP A 244 9.47 19.73 6.71
N VAL A 245 9.92 19.02 7.75
CA VAL A 245 9.38 17.75 8.22
C VAL A 245 9.25 17.77 9.73
N VAL A 246 8.13 17.30 10.27
CA VAL A 246 7.95 17.05 11.71
C VAL A 246 7.83 15.56 11.95
N LEU A 247 8.84 14.97 12.61
CA LEU A 247 8.81 13.59 13.06
C LEU A 247 8.06 13.50 14.40
N PHE A 248 6.99 12.70 14.43
CA PHE A 248 6.23 12.40 15.64
C PHE A 248 6.73 11.11 16.29
N ASP A 249 7.06 11.19 17.59
CA ASP A 249 7.31 10.00 18.38
C ASP A 249 6.02 9.20 18.59
N VAL A 250 6.16 7.88 18.75
CA VAL A 250 5.03 6.95 18.97
C VAL A 250 5.43 5.89 19.98
N LEU A 251 4.72 5.81 21.11
CA LEU A 251 4.90 4.78 22.12
C LEU A 251 3.66 3.92 22.33
N ASP A 252 2.50 4.55 22.43
CA ASP A 252 1.24 3.96 22.82
C ASP A 252 0.06 4.58 22.06
N GLU A 253 -1.12 3.96 22.18
CA GLU A 253 -2.32 4.41 21.50
C GLU A 253 -2.78 5.83 21.91
N PRO A 254 -2.73 6.27 23.18
CA PRO A 254 -3.15 7.62 23.53
C PRO A 254 -2.30 8.72 22.88
N ARG A 255 -0.99 8.48 22.69
CA ARG A 255 -0.12 9.42 21.99
C ARG A 255 -0.30 9.35 20.48
N LEU A 256 -0.53 8.14 19.98
CA LEU A 256 -0.84 7.92 18.56
C LEU A 256 -2.12 8.66 18.15
N GLU A 257 -3.20 8.58 18.95
CA GLU A 257 -4.45 9.32 18.74
C GLU A 257 -4.19 10.84 18.66
N LYS A 258 -3.40 11.39 19.58
CA LYS A 258 -3.08 12.83 19.57
C LYS A 258 -2.32 13.23 18.30
N SER A 259 -1.34 12.41 17.87
CA SER A 259 -0.64 12.64 16.61
C SER A 259 -1.59 12.61 15.42
N GLY A 260 -2.54 11.65 15.40
CA GLY A 260 -3.60 11.59 14.39
C GLY A 260 -4.46 12.85 14.38
N ARG A 261 -4.84 13.36 15.55
CA ARG A 261 -5.63 14.59 15.67
C ARG A 261 -4.86 15.83 15.20
N LEU A 262 -3.55 15.93 15.48
CA LEU A 262 -2.71 17.00 14.98
C LEU A 262 -2.59 16.97 13.46
N ILE A 263 -2.37 15.78 12.87
CA ILE A 263 -2.31 15.58 11.43
C ILE A 263 -3.66 15.91 10.78
N TRP A 264 -4.77 15.45 11.36
CA TRP A 264 -6.11 15.69 10.83
C TRP A 264 -6.51 17.16 10.87
N GLN A 265 -6.15 17.88 11.94
CA GLN A 265 -6.39 19.31 12.06
C GLN A 265 -5.61 20.08 10.99
N GLU A 266 -4.32 19.79 10.80
CA GLU A 266 -3.49 20.42 9.76
C GLU A 266 -4.06 20.14 8.35
N ALA A 267 -4.59 18.92 8.11
CA ALA A 267 -5.17 18.55 6.83
C ALA A 267 -6.47 19.29 6.50
N ASN A 268 -7.29 19.59 7.50
CA ASN A 268 -8.56 20.29 7.30
C ASN A 268 -8.38 21.82 7.12
N ASP A 269 -7.24 22.35 7.53
CA ASP A 269 -6.91 23.78 7.37
C ASP A 269 -6.31 24.11 5.97
N GLY A 270 -6.16 23.07 5.10
CA GLY A 270 -5.50 23.22 3.79
C GLY A 270 -6.21 22.49 2.62
N GLU A 271 -5.60 22.54 1.44
CA GLU A 271 -6.06 21.88 0.20
C GLU A 271 -5.60 20.42 0.08
N GLY A 272 -5.50 19.70 1.17
CA GLY A 272 -4.96 18.34 1.26
C GLY A 272 -3.54 18.31 1.84
N LEU A 273 -3.31 17.39 2.77
CA LEU A 273 -2.04 17.26 3.48
C LEU A 273 -1.26 16.04 3.00
N PHE A 274 -0.03 16.27 2.52
CA PHE A 274 0.90 15.18 2.23
C PHE A 274 1.56 14.69 3.51
N VAL A 275 1.39 13.39 3.81
CA VAL A 275 1.90 12.73 5.02
C VAL A 275 2.80 11.56 4.62
N VAL A 276 3.87 11.32 5.37
CA VAL A 276 4.76 10.16 5.18
C VAL A 276 4.77 9.31 6.44
N GLY A 277 4.66 8.01 6.31
CA GLY A 277 4.69 7.14 7.47
C GLY A 277 4.42 5.67 7.19
N SER A 278 4.39 4.87 8.25
CA SER A 278 3.91 3.49 8.19
C SER A 278 2.37 3.45 8.29
N SER A 279 1.79 2.25 8.38
CA SER A 279 0.36 2.09 8.75
C SER A 279 0.00 2.73 10.11
N GLY A 280 0.99 3.19 10.87
CA GLY A 280 0.77 4.04 12.04
C GLY A 280 -0.02 5.31 11.75
N VAL A 281 0.07 5.85 10.53
CA VAL A 281 -0.73 7.01 10.08
C VAL A 281 -2.21 6.67 10.08
N GLU A 282 -2.58 5.55 9.47
CA GLU A 282 -3.98 5.09 9.43
C GLU A 282 -4.52 4.77 10.83
N TYR A 283 -3.74 4.09 11.67
CA TYR A 283 -4.15 3.84 13.05
C TYR A 283 -4.32 5.12 13.86
N ALA A 284 -3.45 6.13 13.64
CA ALA A 284 -3.56 7.44 14.28
C ALA A 284 -4.82 8.20 13.83
N LEU A 285 -5.06 8.24 12.52
CA LEU A 285 -6.24 8.89 11.93
C LEU A 285 -7.53 8.17 12.33
N ASN A 286 -7.57 6.82 12.27
CA ASN A 286 -8.72 6.02 12.68
C ASN A 286 -9.09 6.27 14.15
N ALA A 287 -8.10 6.39 15.05
CA ALA A 287 -8.33 6.71 16.45
C ALA A 287 -8.94 8.13 16.61
N CYS A 288 -8.42 9.12 15.88
CA CYS A 288 -8.97 10.47 15.84
C CYS A 288 -10.40 10.48 15.25
N TRP A 289 -10.60 9.90 14.08
CA TRP A 289 -11.91 9.85 13.40
C TRP A 289 -12.98 9.14 14.23
N LYS A 290 -12.59 8.10 14.97
CA LYS A 290 -13.49 7.43 15.91
C LYS A 290 -13.88 8.35 17.07
N ALA A 291 -12.91 9.05 17.66
CA ALA A 291 -13.16 9.99 18.75
C ALA A 291 -14.06 11.17 18.34
N ASP A 292 -13.92 11.64 17.09
CA ASP A 292 -14.65 12.76 16.53
C ASP A 292 -15.98 12.34 15.84
N GLY A 293 -16.31 11.03 15.83
CA GLY A 293 -17.56 10.51 15.25
C GLY A 293 -17.62 10.55 13.72
N ILE A 294 -16.45 10.63 13.05
CA ILE A 294 -16.34 10.62 11.58
C ILE A 294 -16.50 9.20 11.03
N LEU A 295 -15.99 8.20 11.77
CA LEU A 295 -16.14 6.81 11.34
C LEU A 295 -17.60 6.36 11.42
N PRO A 296 -18.04 5.49 10.49
CA PRO A 296 -19.36 4.88 10.59
C PRO A 296 -19.50 4.14 11.95
N PRO A 297 -20.73 4.01 12.48
CA PRO A 297 -20.95 3.18 13.65
C PRO A 297 -20.36 1.78 13.40
N ALA A 298 -19.59 1.27 14.37
CA ALA A 298 -19.02 -0.06 14.25
C ALA A 298 -20.15 -1.07 14.05
N GLU A 299 -20.31 -1.58 12.84
CA GLU A 299 -21.13 -2.75 12.61
C GLU A 299 -20.45 -3.91 13.33
N GLN A 300 -21.13 -4.46 14.33
CA GLN A 300 -20.62 -5.60 15.13
C GLN A 300 -20.71 -6.93 14.35
N ASP A 301 -21.11 -6.89 13.09
CA ASP A 301 -21.20 -8.09 12.29
C ASP A 301 -19.80 -8.62 11.94
N VAL A 302 -19.44 -9.68 12.62
CA VAL A 302 -18.27 -10.49 12.20
C VAL A 302 -18.51 -10.92 10.76
N VAL A 303 -17.72 -10.36 9.84
CA VAL A 303 -17.82 -10.74 8.44
C VAL A 303 -17.52 -12.23 8.32
N MET A 304 -18.58 -13.01 8.11
CA MET A 304 -18.46 -14.45 7.90
C MET A 304 -17.82 -14.72 6.55
N VAL A 305 -16.71 -15.43 6.57
CA VAL A 305 -16.03 -15.91 5.35
C VAL A 305 -16.40 -17.39 5.17
N GLU A 306 -17.13 -17.66 4.12
CA GLU A 306 -17.52 -19.04 3.79
C GLU A 306 -16.30 -19.89 3.44
N SER A 307 -16.37 -21.18 3.74
CA SER A 307 -15.35 -22.15 3.32
C SER A 307 -15.40 -22.35 1.80
N VAL A 308 -14.25 -22.68 1.21
CA VAL A 308 -14.16 -23.13 -0.18
C VAL A 308 -13.70 -24.59 -0.23
N ASP A 309 -14.23 -25.34 -1.21
CA ASP A 309 -13.89 -26.76 -1.35
C ASP A 309 -12.38 -26.94 -1.60
N ARG A 310 -11.79 -26.06 -2.40
CA ARG A 310 -10.38 -26.10 -2.79
C ARG A 310 -9.76 -24.71 -2.86
N LEU A 311 -8.49 -24.64 -2.52
CA LEU A 311 -7.66 -23.44 -2.54
C LEU A 311 -6.44 -23.66 -3.44
N LEU A 312 -6.13 -22.71 -4.31
CA LEU A 312 -4.86 -22.67 -5.01
C LEU A 312 -3.91 -21.73 -4.26
N VAL A 313 -2.83 -22.27 -3.74
CA VAL A 313 -1.74 -21.52 -3.11
C VAL A 313 -0.57 -21.43 -4.07
N VAL A 314 -0.05 -20.22 -4.30
CA VAL A 314 1.13 -19.97 -5.14
C VAL A 314 2.20 -19.27 -4.31
N SER A 315 3.31 -19.93 -4.07
CA SER A 315 4.39 -19.43 -3.20
C SER A 315 5.69 -19.22 -3.96
N GLY A 316 6.10 -17.94 -4.07
CA GLY A 316 7.45 -17.54 -4.45
C GLY A 316 8.34 -17.21 -3.24
N SER A 317 7.83 -17.37 -2.02
CA SER A 317 8.50 -16.99 -0.78
C SER A 317 9.45 -18.08 -0.29
N CYS A 318 10.66 -17.68 0.12
CA CYS A 318 11.65 -18.55 0.78
C CYS A 318 11.71 -18.35 2.30
N SER A 319 10.71 -17.66 2.90
CA SER A 319 10.76 -17.34 4.32
C SER A 319 10.54 -18.56 5.23
N PRO A 320 11.13 -18.60 6.45
CA PRO A 320 10.91 -19.68 7.39
C PRO A 320 9.45 -19.83 7.83
N VAL A 321 8.69 -18.72 7.84
CA VAL A 321 7.24 -18.73 8.17
C VAL A 321 6.47 -19.43 7.06
N THR A 322 6.72 -19.07 5.80
CA THR A 322 6.06 -19.73 4.66
C THR A 322 6.43 -21.21 4.54
N GLU A 323 7.68 -21.58 4.86
CA GLU A 323 8.12 -22.99 4.94
C GLU A 323 7.21 -23.80 5.87
N LYS A 324 6.98 -23.32 7.09
CA LYS A 324 6.11 -23.99 8.05
C LYS A 324 4.66 -24.06 7.59
N GLN A 325 4.17 -22.99 6.95
CA GLN A 325 2.82 -22.94 6.37
C GLN A 325 2.64 -23.97 5.24
N ILE A 326 3.63 -24.11 4.36
CA ILE A 326 3.62 -25.16 3.31
C ILE A 326 3.59 -26.53 3.96
N GLN A 327 4.48 -26.79 4.91
CA GLN A 327 4.55 -28.07 5.60
C GLN A 327 3.21 -28.41 6.29
N ARG A 328 2.63 -27.45 7.01
CA ARG A 328 1.35 -27.63 7.68
C ARG A 328 0.19 -27.88 6.71
N ALA A 329 0.17 -27.19 5.57
CA ALA A 329 -0.84 -27.43 4.52
C ALA A 329 -0.74 -28.83 3.93
N LEU A 330 0.47 -29.34 3.70
CA LEU A 330 0.68 -30.72 3.22
C LEU A 330 0.16 -31.75 4.23
N GLU A 331 0.41 -31.53 5.52
CA GLU A 331 -0.14 -32.36 6.61
C GLU A 331 -1.68 -32.31 6.66
N ALA A 332 -2.28 -31.16 6.30
CA ALA A 332 -3.73 -30.96 6.23
C ALA A 332 -4.36 -31.50 4.91
N GLY A 333 -3.59 -32.18 4.07
CA GLY A 333 -4.08 -32.86 2.84
C GLY A 333 -4.03 -32.02 1.57
N PHE A 334 -3.36 -30.87 1.58
CA PHE A 334 -3.04 -30.15 0.33
C PHE A 334 -2.02 -30.94 -0.49
N THR A 335 -2.13 -30.87 -1.81
CA THR A 335 -1.13 -31.46 -2.69
C THR A 335 -0.03 -30.43 -2.98
N GLY A 336 1.19 -30.74 -2.58
CA GLY A 336 2.35 -29.90 -2.87
C GLY A 336 2.94 -30.23 -4.24
N ILE A 337 3.10 -29.22 -5.08
CA ILE A 337 3.76 -29.36 -6.39
C ILE A 337 4.92 -28.37 -6.43
N ARG A 338 6.12 -28.89 -6.55
CA ARG A 338 7.32 -28.07 -6.68
C ARG A 338 7.43 -27.49 -8.09
N VAL A 339 7.58 -26.19 -8.18
CA VAL A 339 7.77 -25.48 -9.45
C VAL A 339 9.21 -25.65 -9.90
N PRO A 340 9.50 -26.22 -11.06
CA PRO A 340 10.87 -26.45 -11.56
C PRO A 340 11.43 -25.15 -12.18
N MET A 341 11.81 -24.21 -11.34
CA MET A 341 12.25 -22.87 -11.73
C MET A 341 13.45 -22.88 -12.69
N ASN A 342 14.39 -23.81 -12.47
CA ASN A 342 15.55 -23.99 -13.35
C ASN A 342 15.15 -24.35 -14.79
N GLU A 343 14.01 -25.02 -15.00
CA GLU A 343 13.47 -25.31 -16.34
C GLU A 343 12.68 -24.12 -16.89
N LEU A 344 11.86 -23.46 -16.05
CA LEU A 344 11.02 -22.34 -16.48
C LEU A 344 11.79 -21.09 -16.91
N ILE A 345 13.01 -20.89 -16.41
CA ILE A 345 13.88 -19.79 -16.85
C ILE A 345 14.73 -20.13 -18.09
N GLN A 346 14.69 -21.38 -18.59
CA GLN A 346 15.38 -21.81 -19.81
C GLN A 346 14.38 -21.82 -20.97
N PRO A 347 14.57 -20.99 -22.02
CA PRO A 347 13.59 -20.87 -23.10
C PRO A 347 13.23 -22.21 -23.78
N GLU A 348 14.20 -23.12 -23.87
CA GLU A 348 14.03 -24.43 -24.52
C GLU A 348 13.13 -25.39 -23.70
N LEU A 349 13.12 -25.25 -22.38
CA LEU A 349 12.43 -26.14 -21.45
C LEU A 349 11.16 -25.52 -20.88
N ALA A 350 11.05 -24.20 -20.91
CA ALA A 350 10.00 -23.45 -20.22
C ALA A 350 8.58 -23.88 -20.62
N GLN A 351 8.33 -24.06 -21.91
CA GLN A 351 7.00 -24.41 -22.41
C GLN A 351 6.56 -25.82 -21.96
N GLU A 352 7.46 -26.80 -22.05
CA GLU A 352 7.16 -28.17 -21.62
C GLU A 352 6.96 -28.25 -20.10
N ALA A 353 7.84 -27.58 -19.33
CA ALA A 353 7.73 -27.51 -17.89
C ALA A 353 6.42 -26.86 -17.43
N GLN A 354 6.01 -25.76 -18.08
CA GLN A 354 4.75 -25.10 -17.79
C GLN A 354 3.54 -25.99 -18.09
N LEU A 355 3.49 -26.63 -19.25
CA LEU A 355 2.38 -27.53 -19.60
C LEU A 355 2.28 -28.73 -18.63
N ARG A 356 3.41 -29.30 -18.24
CA ARG A 356 3.43 -30.40 -17.26
C ARG A 356 2.89 -29.95 -15.90
N LEU A 357 3.33 -28.81 -15.39
CA LEU A 357 2.85 -28.22 -14.14
C LEU A 357 1.35 -27.92 -14.20
N GLN A 358 0.89 -27.33 -15.30
CA GLN A 358 -0.52 -26.98 -15.49
C GLN A 358 -1.39 -28.26 -15.45
N GLN A 359 -1.00 -29.29 -16.18
CA GLN A 359 -1.73 -30.56 -16.20
C GLN A 359 -1.78 -31.23 -14.83
N GLU A 360 -0.66 -31.25 -14.10
CA GLU A 360 -0.58 -31.85 -12.77
C GLU A 360 -1.45 -31.05 -11.77
N ALA A 361 -1.29 -29.74 -11.68
CA ALA A 361 -2.06 -28.89 -10.76
C ALA A 361 -3.56 -28.91 -11.09
N ARG A 362 -3.92 -28.84 -12.38
CA ARG A 362 -5.29 -28.95 -12.85
C ARG A 362 -5.95 -30.27 -12.43
N SER A 363 -5.29 -31.39 -12.66
CA SER A 363 -5.82 -32.70 -12.27
C SER A 363 -6.14 -32.80 -10.77
N VAL A 364 -5.29 -32.20 -9.92
CA VAL A 364 -5.51 -32.15 -8.48
C VAL A 364 -6.69 -31.26 -8.14
N LEU A 365 -6.76 -30.05 -8.70
CA LEU A 365 -7.87 -29.11 -8.47
C LEU A 365 -9.21 -29.67 -8.95
N GLU A 366 -9.25 -30.29 -10.13
CA GLU A 366 -10.46 -30.95 -10.66
C GLU A 366 -10.94 -32.14 -9.80
N SER A 367 -10.03 -32.79 -9.05
CA SER A 367 -10.39 -33.81 -8.06
C SER A 367 -10.95 -33.24 -6.74
N GLY A 368 -11.14 -31.93 -6.62
CA GLY A 368 -11.65 -31.27 -5.41
C GLY A 368 -10.59 -31.04 -4.33
N ARG A 369 -9.30 -31.23 -4.61
CA ARG A 369 -8.23 -31.05 -3.64
C ARG A 369 -7.53 -29.71 -3.83
N SER A 370 -7.05 -29.15 -2.72
CA SER A 370 -6.24 -27.93 -2.72
C SER A 370 -4.80 -28.20 -3.18
N VAL A 371 -4.19 -27.20 -3.83
CA VAL A 371 -2.82 -27.27 -4.36
C VAL A 371 -1.95 -26.18 -3.73
N VAL A 372 -0.71 -26.54 -3.42
CA VAL A 372 0.37 -25.60 -3.09
C VAL A 372 1.46 -25.69 -4.16
N LEU A 373 1.53 -24.67 -5.02
CA LEU A 373 2.65 -24.48 -5.94
C LEU A 373 3.74 -23.71 -5.19
N TYR A 374 4.96 -24.24 -5.09
CA TYR A 374 6.04 -23.57 -4.38
C TYR A 374 7.38 -23.66 -5.11
N THR A 375 8.12 -22.57 -5.12
CA THR A 375 9.45 -22.49 -5.79
C THR A 375 10.58 -22.96 -4.90
N ALA A 376 10.43 -22.76 -3.58
CA ALA A 376 11.36 -23.21 -2.56
C ALA A 376 10.57 -23.67 -1.34
N SER A 377 11.07 -24.68 -0.64
CA SER A 377 10.45 -25.16 0.61
C SER A 377 10.88 -24.36 1.84
N GLY A 378 11.88 -23.49 1.73
CA GLY A 378 12.40 -22.65 2.82
C GLY A 378 13.72 -21.99 2.48
N PRO A 379 14.36 -21.27 3.42
CA PRO A 379 15.57 -20.50 3.19
C PRO A 379 16.82 -21.37 2.90
N GLN A 380 16.79 -22.64 3.32
CA GLN A 380 17.89 -23.60 3.11
C GLN A 380 17.72 -24.43 1.82
N ASP A 381 16.72 -24.12 0.99
CA ASP A 381 16.44 -24.91 -0.21
C ASP A 381 17.55 -24.72 -1.26
N GLN A 382 18.11 -25.86 -1.69
CA GLN A 382 19.21 -25.90 -2.66
C GLN A 382 18.79 -25.32 -4.04
N THR A 383 17.51 -25.30 -4.35
CA THR A 383 16.96 -24.74 -5.60
C THR A 383 17.31 -23.24 -5.73
N ILE A 384 17.44 -22.52 -4.61
CA ILE A 384 17.79 -21.09 -4.60
C ILE A 384 19.19 -20.88 -5.23
N ALA A 385 20.17 -21.72 -4.88
CA ALA A 385 21.50 -21.67 -5.46
C ALA A 385 21.48 -22.03 -6.95
N LEU A 386 20.75 -23.10 -7.30
CA LEU A 386 20.61 -23.56 -8.68
C LEU A 386 19.98 -22.49 -9.59
N ILE A 387 18.96 -21.78 -9.11
CA ILE A 387 18.33 -20.67 -9.86
C ILE A 387 19.36 -19.57 -10.13
N ARG A 388 20.14 -19.17 -9.11
CA ARG A 388 21.17 -18.15 -9.26
C ARG A 388 22.25 -18.56 -10.29
N GLU A 389 22.68 -19.79 -10.25
CA GLU A 389 23.67 -20.34 -11.22
C GLU A 389 23.08 -20.34 -12.64
N THR A 390 21.83 -20.77 -12.81
CA THR A 390 21.17 -20.80 -14.13
C THR A 390 20.99 -19.39 -14.70
N LEU A 391 20.60 -18.41 -13.88
CA LEU A 391 20.48 -17.01 -14.29
C LEU A 391 21.85 -16.44 -14.71
N ALA A 392 22.89 -16.68 -13.90
CA ALA A 392 24.25 -16.22 -14.20
C ALA A 392 24.77 -16.82 -15.52
N ALA A 393 24.47 -18.10 -15.80
CA ALA A 393 24.82 -18.75 -17.06
C ALA A 393 24.15 -18.11 -18.29
N GLN A 394 23.00 -17.46 -18.10
CA GLN A 394 22.26 -16.71 -19.13
C GLN A 394 22.63 -15.23 -19.18
N GLY A 395 23.59 -14.77 -18.37
CA GLY A 395 23.97 -13.36 -18.29
C GLY A 395 22.96 -12.46 -17.59
N LEU A 396 22.03 -13.06 -16.84
CA LEU A 396 20.99 -12.38 -16.06
C LEU A 396 21.47 -12.17 -14.62
N LYS A 397 20.95 -11.12 -13.98
CA LYS A 397 21.23 -10.83 -12.57
C LYS A 397 20.28 -11.59 -11.64
N ALA A 398 20.69 -11.77 -10.39
CA ALA A 398 19.83 -12.38 -9.37
C ALA A 398 18.51 -11.61 -9.17
N GLU A 399 18.51 -10.30 -9.38
CA GLU A 399 17.35 -9.40 -9.30
C GLU A 399 16.30 -9.70 -10.39
N ASP A 400 16.72 -10.20 -11.56
CA ASP A 400 15.82 -10.60 -12.65
C ASP A 400 14.96 -11.82 -12.30
N SER A 401 15.39 -12.62 -11.29
CA SER A 401 14.69 -13.83 -10.87
C SER A 401 13.24 -13.56 -10.47
N GLY A 402 12.99 -12.51 -9.68
CA GLY A 402 11.64 -12.14 -9.21
C GLY A 402 10.70 -11.86 -10.37
N ARG A 403 11.15 -11.12 -11.37
CA ARG A 403 10.37 -10.77 -12.56
C ARG A 403 10.07 -11.99 -13.44
N LEU A 404 11.08 -12.82 -13.72
CA LEU A 404 10.91 -14.03 -14.54
C LEU A 404 10.02 -15.05 -13.86
N LEU A 405 10.25 -15.29 -12.56
CA LEU A 405 9.46 -16.16 -11.71
C LEU A 405 8.02 -15.68 -11.63
N GLY A 406 7.83 -14.39 -11.33
CA GLY A 406 6.51 -13.79 -11.19
C GLY A 406 5.67 -13.91 -12.45
N LYS A 407 6.25 -13.67 -13.63
CA LYS A 407 5.56 -13.86 -14.92
C LYS A 407 5.20 -15.32 -15.18
N ALA A 408 6.11 -16.26 -14.94
CA ALA A 408 5.86 -17.68 -15.18
C ALA A 408 4.74 -18.21 -14.26
N LEU A 409 4.80 -17.86 -12.96
CA LEU A 409 3.76 -18.21 -11.99
C LEU A 409 2.44 -17.49 -12.29
N GLY A 410 2.49 -16.24 -12.73
CA GLY A 410 1.31 -15.48 -13.11
C GLY A 410 0.55 -16.12 -14.25
N LYS A 411 1.24 -16.47 -15.33
CA LYS A 411 0.65 -17.19 -16.48
C LYS A 411 0.06 -18.52 -16.06
N LEU A 412 0.78 -19.32 -15.28
CA LEU A 412 0.30 -20.61 -14.78
C LEU A 412 -0.96 -20.43 -13.90
N THR A 413 -0.95 -19.46 -12.99
CA THR A 413 -2.10 -19.17 -12.11
C THR A 413 -3.30 -18.74 -12.93
N ARG A 414 -3.12 -17.88 -13.94
CA ARG A 414 -4.17 -17.44 -14.85
C ARG A 414 -4.84 -18.61 -15.57
N GLU A 415 -4.04 -19.50 -16.15
CA GLU A 415 -4.53 -20.69 -16.86
C GLU A 415 -5.29 -21.63 -15.90
N LEU A 416 -4.74 -21.89 -14.71
CA LEU A 416 -5.39 -22.75 -13.71
C LEU A 416 -6.71 -22.17 -13.21
N VAL A 417 -6.77 -20.87 -12.88
CA VAL A 417 -8.03 -20.22 -12.43
C VAL A 417 -9.08 -20.28 -13.54
N ALA A 418 -8.70 -19.95 -14.78
CA ALA A 418 -9.62 -19.97 -15.93
C ALA A 418 -10.17 -21.37 -16.24
N GLU A 419 -9.34 -22.39 -16.17
CA GLU A 419 -9.73 -23.76 -16.54
C GLU A 419 -10.47 -24.52 -15.44
N THR A 420 -10.11 -24.27 -14.16
CA THR A 420 -10.67 -25.03 -13.04
C THR A 420 -11.81 -24.32 -12.32
N GLY A 421 -11.98 -23.01 -12.54
CA GLY A 421 -12.98 -22.21 -11.84
C GLY A 421 -12.75 -22.14 -10.33
N VAL A 422 -11.49 -22.25 -9.86
CA VAL A 422 -11.16 -22.02 -8.45
C VAL A 422 -11.52 -20.60 -8.06
N SER A 423 -12.32 -20.43 -7.00
CA SER A 423 -12.89 -19.14 -6.59
C SER A 423 -12.04 -18.38 -5.60
N ARG A 424 -11.04 -19.03 -4.98
CA ARG A 424 -10.14 -18.40 -3.99
C ARG A 424 -8.71 -18.85 -4.21
N ILE A 425 -7.78 -17.88 -4.20
CA ILE A 425 -6.34 -18.12 -4.33
C ILE A 425 -5.58 -17.46 -3.17
N LEU A 426 -4.42 -18.00 -2.82
CA LEU A 426 -3.48 -17.38 -1.90
C LEU A 426 -2.11 -17.24 -2.58
N ILE A 427 -1.54 -16.03 -2.55
CA ILE A 427 -0.23 -15.76 -3.11
C ILE A 427 0.72 -15.35 -1.98
N ALA A 428 1.82 -16.08 -1.84
CA ALA A 428 2.83 -15.86 -0.81
C ALA A 428 4.14 -15.33 -1.42
N GLY A 429 4.49 -14.09 -1.08
CA GLY A 429 5.67 -13.37 -1.57
C GLY A 429 5.27 -12.00 -2.14
N GLY A 430 5.91 -10.94 -1.67
CA GLY A 430 5.56 -9.56 -2.05
C GLY A 430 5.62 -9.33 -3.56
N ASP A 431 6.78 -9.55 -4.17
CA ASP A 431 6.98 -9.39 -5.63
C ASP A 431 6.09 -10.34 -6.43
N THR A 432 5.98 -11.61 -5.98
CA THR A 432 5.14 -12.63 -6.62
C THR A 432 3.68 -12.20 -6.67
N SER A 433 3.17 -11.58 -5.60
CA SER A 433 1.80 -11.06 -5.53
C SER A 433 1.54 -10.01 -6.61
N GLY A 434 2.43 -9.03 -6.76
CA GLY A 434 2.29 -7.99 -7.77
C GLY A 434 2.32 -8.51 -9.21
N TYR A 435 3.17 -9.49 -9.52
CA TYR A 435 3.21 -10.06 -10.87
C TYR A 435 1.98 -10.92 -11.19
N ILE A 436 1.56 -11.78 -10.26
CA ILE A 436 0.42 -12.66 -10.50
C ILE A 436 -0.87 -11.85 -10.67
N THR A 437 -1.10 -10.84 -9.84
CA THR A 437 -2.30 -10.01 -9.94
C THR A 437 -2.38 -9.26 -11.28
N ARG A 438 -1.25 -8.76 -11.79
CA ARG A 438 -1.20 -8.14 -13.13
C ARG A 438 -1.48 -9.12 -14.25
N GLU A 439 -0.94 -10.34 -14.20
CA GLU A 439 -1.21 -11.38 -15.20
C GLU A 439 -2.69 -11.83 -15.19
N LEU A 440 -3.38 -11.74 -14.07
CA LEU A 440 -4.82 -12.00 -13.95
C LEU A 440 -5.67 -10.80 -14.43
N GLY A 441 -5.05 -9.72 -14.93
CA GLY A 441 -5.77 -8.51 -15.37
C GLY A 441 -6.54 -7.82 -14.23
N ILE A 442 -6.14 -8.05 -12.98
CA ILE A 442 -6.71 -7.39 -11.82
C ILE A 442 -6.19 -5.96 -11.79
N TYR A 443 -7.08 -4.98 -11.76
CA TYR A 443 -6.71 -3.57 -11.68
C TYR A 443 -6.93 -2.96 -10.29
N ALA A 444 -7.81 -3.56 -9.47
CA ALA A 444 -8.05 -3.13 -8.09
C ALA A 444 -8.49 -4.30 -7.20
N ILE A 445 -8.33 -4.14 -5.89
CA ILE A 445 -8.80 -5.08 -4.87
C ILE A 445 -9.50 -4.33 -3.73
N ALA A 446 -10.54 -4.96 -3.17
CA ALA A 446 -11.23 -4.51 -1.97
C ALA A 446 -11.05 -5.52 -0.84
N CYS A 447 -10.82 -5.08 0.39
CA CYS A 447 -10.80 -5.98 1.53
C CYS A 447 -12.21 -6.54 1.79
N LYS A 448 -12.32 -7.86 1.93
CA LYS A 448 -13.56 -8.57 2.28
C LYS A 448 -13.57 -8.98 3.75
N ALA A 449 -12.43 -9.39 4.29
CA ALA A 449 -12.29 -9.79 5.68
C ALA A 449 -10.82 -9.75 6.13
N ALA A 450 -10.60 -9.36 7.38
CA ALA A 450 -9.30 -9.46 8.05
C ALA A 450 -9.13 -10.88 8.61
N LEU A 451 -8.40 -11.75 7.92
CA LEU A 451 -8.16 -13.11 8.38
C LEU A 451 -6.99 -13.20 9.37
N GLU A 452 -5.88 -12.57 9.03
CA GLU A 452 -4.67 -12.48 9.85
C GLU A 452 -4.04 -11.11 9.61
N PRO A 453 -3.39 -10.48 10.59
CA PRO A 453 -2.73 -9.20 10.41
C PRO A 453 -1.76 -9.20 9.21
N GLY A 454 -1.97 -8.33 8.25
CA GLY A 454 -1.20 -8.25 7.00
C GLY A 454 -1.52 -9.34 5.96
N GLY A 455 -2.61 -10.08 6.15
CA GLY A 455 -3.10 -11.12 5.23
C GLY A 455 -4.62 -11.08 5.05
N PRO A 456 -5.20 -9.95 4.63
CA PRO A 456 -6.64 -9.84 4.43
C PRO A 456 -7.10 -10.71 3.26
N LEU A 457 -8.32 -11.23 3.36
CA LEU A 457 -9.05 -11.76 2.21
C LEU A 457 -9.61 -10.59 1.42
N CYS A 458 -9.25 -10.50 0.15
CA CYS A 458 -9.69 -9.46 -0.75
C CYS A 458 -10.57 -10.02 -1.87
N ARG A 459 -11.38 -9.15 -2.46
CA ARG A 459 -12.11 -9.38 -3.71
C ARG A 459 -11.42 -8.62 -4.83
N ALA A 460 -11.16 -9.29 -5.95
CA ALA A 460 -10.58 -8.69 -7.14
C ALA A 460 -11.62 -7.90 -7.95
N HIS A 461 -11.15 -6.81 -8.57
CA HIS A 461 -11.80 -6.12 -9.68
C HIS A 461 -10.95 -6.32 -10.93
N SER A 462 -11.53 -6.96 -11.94
CA SER A 462 -10.84 -7.24 -13.20
C SER A 462 -11.70 -6.84 -14.39
N LYS A 463 -11.06 -6.40 -15.46
CA LYS A 463 -11.74 -6.16 -16.75
C LYS A 463 -12.14 -7.46 -17.44
N GLU A 464 -11.59 -8.59 -16.99
CA GLU A 464 -11.88 -9.91 -17.52
C GLU A 464 -12.91 -10.61 -16.61
N PRO A 465 -14.12 -10.92 -17.11
CA PRO A 465 -15.22 -11.43 -16.27
C PRO A 465 -14.89 -12.70 -15.50
N GLN A 466 -13.98 -13.53 -16.00
CA GLN A 466 -13.57 -14.77 -15.35
C GLN A 466 -12.69 -14.57 -14.09
N PHE A 467 -12.12 -13.38 -13.91
CA PHE A 467 -11.30 -13.01 -12.74
C PHE A 467 -11.94 -11.91 -11.90
N ASP A 468 -13.02 -11.28 -12.39
CA ASP A 468 -13.77 -10.33 -11.58
C ASP A 468 -14.50 -11.05 -10.44
N GLY A 469 -14.35 -10.50 -9.23
CA GLY A 469 -14.89 -11.14 -8.03
C GLY A 469 -14.07 -12.30 -7.47
N LEU A 470 -12.93 -12.69 -8.09
CA LEU A 470 -12.01 -13.69 -7.54
C LEU A 470 -11.57 -13.29 -6.13
N GLU A 471 -11.67 -14.22 -5.19
CA GLU A 471 -11.18 -14.00 -3.84
C GLU A 471 -9.69 -14.32 -3.76
N LEU A 472 -8.93 -13.41 -3.15
CA LEU A 472 -7.48 -13.56 -3.06
C LEU A 472 -6.93 -13.09 -1.71
N VAL A 473 -5.92 -13.80 -1.24
CA VAL A 473 -5.07 -13.39 -0.13
C VAL A 473 -3.67 -13.13 -0.66
N LEU A 474 -3.17 -11.92 -0.41
CA LEU A 474 -1.83 -11.50 -0.82
C LEU A 474 -1.00 -11.29 0.45
N LYS A 475 0.01 -12.13 0.66
CA LYS A 475 0.80 -12.09 1.90
C LYS A 475 2.28 -11.92 1.68
N GLY A 476 2.92 -11.15 2.53
CA GLY A 476 4.37 -11.16 2.70
C GLY A 476 4.88 -12.49 3.22
N GLY A 477 6.15 -12.80 2.99
CA GLY A 477 6.76 -14.05 3.41
C GLY A 477 6.64 -14.34 4.92
N GLN A 478 6.61 -13.29 5.77
CA GLN A 478 6.60 -13.41 7.23
C GLN A 478 5.19 -13.30 7.85
N VAL A 479 4.15 -13.21 7.05
CA VAL A 479 2.76 -12.97 7.50
C VAL A 479 2.04 -14.28 7.80
N GLY A 480 1.23 -14.28 8.86
CA GLY A 480 0.30 -15.34 9.25
C GLY A 480 0.91 -16.47 10.09
N GLY A 481 0.05 -17.15 10.86
CA GLY A 481 0.40 -18.33 11.63
C GLY A 481 0.65 -19.57 10.77
N GLU A 482 1.08 -20.67 11.38
CA GLU A 482 1.41 -21.91 10.66
C GLU A 482 0.21 -22.52 9.93
N ASN A 483 -1.02 -22.34 10.45
CA ASN A 483 -2.27 -22.86 9.85
C ASN A 483 -2.90 -21.89 8.82
N PHE A 484 -2.19 -20.84 8.40
CA PHE A 484 -2.81 -19.76 7.64
C PHE A 484 -3.43 -20.22 6.31
N PHE A 485 -2.79 -21.14 5.58
CA PHE A 485 -3.32 -21.63 4.31
C PHE A 485 -4.65 -22.41 4.51
N GLU A 486 -4.73 -23.20 5.56
CA GLU A 486 -5.96 -23.90 5.91
C GLU A 486 -7.05 -22.93 6.37
N LYS A 487 -6.71 -21.93 7.19
CA LYS A 487 -7.62 -20.86 7.62
C LYS A 487 -8.21 -20.10 6.42
N VAL A 488 -7.42 -19.80 5.41
CA VAL A 488 -7.90 -19.16 4.18
C VAL A 488 -8.87 -20.06 3.42
N ARG A 489 -8.68 -21.38 3.40
CA ARG A 489 -9.59 -22.33 2.77
C ARG A 489 -10.91 -22.47 3.54
N VAL A 490 -10.83 -22.64 4.85
CA VAL A 490 -11.99 -22.89 5.71
C VAL A 490 -12.80 -21.61 5.98
N GLY A 491 -12.14 -20.45 5.96
CA GLY A 491 -12.76 -19.18 6.32
C GLY A 491 -12.85 -18.97 7.83
N THR A 492 -13.85 -18.18 8.26
CA THR A 492 -14.15 -17.95 9.67
C THR A 492 -15.29 -18.87 10.06
N GLU A 493 -15.00 -20.03 10.65
CA GLU A 493 -16.02 -20.81 11.36
C GLU A 493 -16.37 -20.07 12.67
N LEU A 494 -17.68 -20.07 13.00
CA LEU A 494 -18.22 -19.52 14.25
C LEU A 494 -17.72 -20.30 15.47
#